data_2c0d1d6f2900c8c70c5585b3e4975121
#
_entry.id   2c0d1d6f2900c8c70c5585b3e4975121
#
_cell.length_a   1.000
_cell.length_b   1.000
_cell.length_c   1.000
_cell.angle_alpha   90.00
_cell.angle_beta   90.00
_cell.angle_gamma   90.00
#
_symmetry.space_group_name_H-M   'P 1'
#
loop_
_entity.id
_entity.type
_entity.pdbx_description
1 polymer ?
#
loop_
_entity_poly.entity_id
_entity_poly.type
_entity_poly.pdbx_seq_one_letter_code
_entity_poly.pdbx_strand_id
1 'polypeptide(L)'
;LRPPFNPENRTERADYMTFLHQIASAIEAQIRSLDSERYTMLPCHSTSQIYQEAGIAELPMLLGFNLYNGWYGGSLSGFEEKLEELHREFPHKPLLITEYGADVDTRIHSFSPMRFDFSCEFGSIYHEHYLPEILKRDYIVGAMVWNLNDFYSEARRNAMPHVNNKGLVSMDRERKDGYYLYQAYLKEAPVLHIASKSWKNRAGASRDGKSCTQPLKVYTNADKVEVFLNGKSLGVYPVSDKVVSVDIPFVNGENVVDAVIEKEGREYRDQYVCNFQCVN
;
A
#
# COMPACT_ATOMS: atom_id res chain seq x y z
N LEU A 1 6.01 -19.51 -9.37
CA LEU A 1 6.14 -20.47 -10.47
C LEU A 1 5.46 -19.85 -11.69
N ARG A 2 6.22 -19.36 -12.65
CA ARG A 2 5.68 -19.19 -14.00
C ARG A 2 5.31 -20.59 -14.44
N PRO A 3 4.08 -20.86 -14.89
CA PRO A 3 3.79 -22.13 -15.49
C PRO A 3 4.73 -22.28 -16.70
N PRO A 4 5.60 -23.27 -16.74
CA PRO A 4 6.47 -23.50 -17.90
C PRO A 4 5.67 -23.95 -19.13
N PHE A 5 4.35 -23.97 -19.03
CA PHE A 5 3.46 -24.51 -20.01
C PHE A 5 2.41 -23.47 -20.44
N ASN A 6 2.64 -22.91 -21.59
CA ASN A 6 1.58 -22.50 -22.50
C ASN A 6 1.69 -23.43 -23.71
N PRO A 7 1.18 -24.68 -23.63
CA PRO A 7 1.26 -25.59 -24.75
C PRO A 7 0.45 -24.99 -25.90
N GLU A 8 1.11 -24.80 -27.03
CA GLU A 8 0.44 -24.37 -28.26
C GLU A 8 -0.57 -25.42 -28.75
N ASN A 9 -0.39 -26.65 -28.29
CA ASN A 9 -1.25 -27.78 -28.58
C ASN A 9 -2.46 -27.80 -27.61
N ARG A 10 -3.67 -27.69 -28.16
CA ARG A 10 -4.92 -27.70 -27.39
C ARG A 10 -5.14 -28.96 -26.54
N THR A 11 -4.71 -30.11 -27.04
CA THR A 11 -4.86 -31.37 -26.31
C THR A 11 -3.96 -31.40 -25.06
N GLU A 12 -2.69 -31.06 -25.20
CA GLU A 12 -1.76 -30.99 -24.08
C GLU A 12 -2.20 -29.96 -23.04
N ARG A 13 -2.81 -28.83 -23.48
CA ARG A 13 -3.37 -27.87 -22.58
C ARG A 13 -4.56 -28.46 -21.80
N ALA A 14 -5.48 -29.15 -22.45
CA ALA A 14 -6.63 -29.77 -21.79
C ALA A 14 -6.21 -30.82 -20.76
N ASP A 15 -5.22 -31.69 -21.12
CA ASP A 15 -4.67 -32.68 -20.21
C ASP A 15 -4.00 -32.03 -19.00
N TYR A 16 -3.26 -30.92 -19.20
CA TYR A 16 -2.63 -30.18 -18.13
C TYR A 16 -3.67 -29.54 -17.20
N MET A 17 -4.74 -28.92 -17.72
CA MET A 17 -5.81 -28.36 -16.90
C MET A 17 -6.54 -29.43 -16.10
N THR A 18 -6.79 -30.62 -16.70
CA THR A 18 -7.37 -31.77 -16.01
C THR A 18 -6.47 -32.25 -14.87
N PHE A 19 -5.17 -32.34 -15.10
CA PHE A 19 -4.18 -32.72 -14.08
C PHE A 19 -4.13 -31.70 -12.93
N LEU A 20 -4.13 -30.38 -13.23
CA LEU A 20 -4.21 -29.31 -12.22
C LEU A 20 -5.47 -29.45 -11.36
N HIS A 21 -6.61 -29.67 -12.00
CA HIS A 21 -7.89 -29.87 -11.30
C HIS A 21 -7.84 -31.07 -10.34
N GLN A 22 -7.33 -32.22 -10.82
CA GLN A 22 -7.23 -33.43 -10.01
C GLN A 22 -6.35 -33.23 -8.76
N ILE A 23 -5.17 -32.60 -8.93
CA ILE A 23 -4.27 -32.31 -7.79
C ILE A 23 -4.93 -31.34 -6.82
N ALA A 24 -5.48 -30.24 -7.33
CA ALA A 24 -6.11 -29.24 -6.47
C ALA A 24 -7.30 -29.82 -5.71
N SER A 25 -8.14 -30.63 -6.37
CA SER A 25 -9.27 -31.33 -5.73
C SER A 25 -8.80 -32.30 -4.64
N ALA A 26 -7.74 -33.06 -4.89
CA ALA A 26 -7.19 -33.97 -3.89
C ALA A 26 -6.63 -33.24 -2.67
N ILE A 27 -5.93 -32.11 -2.88
CA ILE A 27 -5.42 -31.25 -1.81
C ILE A 27 -6.57 -30.65 -1.00
N GLU A 28 -7.58 -30.09 -1.66
CA GLU A 28 -8.76 -29.51 -0.99
C GLU A 28 -9.49 -30.56 -0.16
N ALA A 29 -9.73 -31.74 -0.72
CA ALA A 29 -10.36 -32.85 0.00
C ALA A 29 -9.55 -33.29 1.22
N GLN A 30 -8.22 -33.37 1.09
CA GLN A 30 -7.33 -33.71 2.19
C GLN A 30 -7.36 -32.67 3.30
N ILE A 31 -7.31 -31.38 2.94
CA ILE A 31 -7.38 -30.28 3.93
C ILE A 31 -8.70 -30.38 4.70
N ARG A 32 -9.83 -30.49 3.99
CA ARG A 32 -11.15 -30.57 4.61
C ARG A 32 -11.35 -31.81 5.47
N SER A 33 -10.69 -32.91 5.14
CA SER A 33 -10.73 -34.14 5.96
C SER A 33 -9.99 -33.99 7.30
N LEU A 34 -8.96 -33.12 7.32
CA LEU A 34 -8.16 -32.85 8.51
C LEU A 34 -8.72 -31.68 9.35
N ASP A 35 -9.36 -30.74 8.69
CA ASP A 35 -9.94 -29.54 9.31
C ASP A 35 -11.17 -29.08 8.51
N SER A 36 -12.35 -29.36 9.06
CA SER A 36 -13.62 -28.99 8.45
C SER A 36 -14.11 -27.59 8.81
N GLU A 37 -13.45 -26.91 9.75
CA GLU A 37 -13.91 -25.63 10.30
C GLU A 37 -13.21 -24.41 9.69
N ARG A 38 -11.91 -24.50 9.46
CA ARG A 38 -11.15 -23.40 8.87
C ARG A 38 -11.42 -23.25 7.38
N TYR A 39 -11.47 -21.99 6.94
CA TYR A 39 -11.66 -21.70 5.51
C TYR A 39 -10.42 -22.06 4.69
N THR A 40 -10.64 -22.69 3.54
CA THR A 40 -9.61 -22.89 2.53
C THR A 40 -9.56 -21.71 1.58
N MET A 41 -8.38 -21.37 1.08
CA MET A 41 -8.17 -20.25 0.18
C MET A 41 -7.14 -20.60 -0.90
N LEU A 42 -7.40 -20.18 -2.13
CA LEU A 42 -6.46 -20.26 -3.24
C LEU A 42 -5.94 -18.85 -3.58
N PRO A 43 -4.63 -18.58 -3.44
CA PRO A 43 -4.06 -17.32 -3.92
C PRO A 43 -3.88 -17.40 -5.45
N CYS A 44 -4.63 -16.57 -6.17
CA CYS A 44 -4.51 -16.43 -7.61
C CYS A 44 -3.54 -15.29 -7.95
N HIS A 45 -2.79 -15.45 -9.03
CA HIS A 45 -2.07 -14.33 -9.63
C HIS A 45 -3.07 -13.27 -10.13
N SER A 46 -2.63 -12.16 -10.68
CA SER A 46 -3.47 -11.03 -11.11
C SER A 46 -4.61 -11.34 -12.11
N THR A 47 -4.68 -12.57 -12.62
CA THR A 47 -5.74 -13.03 -13.56
C THR A 47 -6.46 -14.25 -13.02
N SER A 48 -7.77 -14.30 -13.26
CA SER A 48 -8.63 -15.44 -12.91
C SER A 48 -8.69 -16.53 -13.99
N GLN A 49 -8.38 -16.18 -15.24
CA GLN A 49 -8.66 -17.01 -16.42
C GLN A 49 -8.12 -18.45 -16.33
N ILE A 50 -6.85 -18.63 -16.00
CA ILE A 50 -6.25 -19.98 -15.94
C ILE A 50 -6.87 -20.83 -14.83
N TYR A 51 -7.26 -20.20 -13.72
CA TYR A 51 -7.87 -20.88 -12.58
C TYR A 51 -9.31 -21.29 -12.87
N GLN A 52 -10.02 -20.51 -13.68
CA GLN A 52 -11.36 -20.86 -14.19
C GLN A 52 -11.29 -21.96 -15.23
N GLU A 53 -10.39 -21.86 -16.22
CA GLU A 53 -10.18 -22.90 -17.25
C GLU A 53 -9.89 -24.26 -16.63
N ALA A 54 -9.08 -24.30 -15.57
CA ALA A 54 -8.77 -25.53 -14.85
C ALA A 54 -9.88 -25.93 -13.85
N GLY A 55 -10.91 -25.12 -13.65
CA GLY A 55 -11.98 -25.36 -12.68
C GLY A 55 -11.52 -25.31 -11.21
N ILE A 56 -10.28 -24.84 -10.93
CA ILE A 56 -9.71 -24.82 -9.57
C ILE A 56 -10.16 -23.63 -8.76
N ALA A 57 -10.67 -22.56 -9.38
CA ALA A 57 -11.23 -21.41 -8.69
C ALA A 57 -12.48 -21.76 -7.86
N GLU A 58 -13.21 -22.81 -8.23
CA GLU A 58 -14.42 -23.23 -7.54
C GLU A 58 -14.16 -24.13 -6.32
N LEU A 59 -12.98 -24.73 -6.20
CA LEU A 59 -12.67 -25.69 -5.16
C LEU A 59 -12.58 -25.10 -3.76
N PRO A 60 -11.80 -23.99 -3.51
CA PRO A 60 -11.64 -23.44 -2.17
C PRO A 60 -12.86 -22.64 -1.74
N MET A 61 -12.99 -22.40 -0.45
CA MET A 61 -14.06 -21.55 0.11
C MET A 61 -13.88 -20.09 -0.23
N LEU A 62 -12.65 -19.60 -0.30
CA LEU A 62 -12.27 -18.22 -0.54
C LEU A 62 -11.32 -18.13 -1.74
N LEU A 63 -11.37 -17.00 -2.45
CA LEU A 63 -10.41 -16.69 -3.50
C LEU A 63 -9.55 -15.49 -3.09
N GLY A 64 -8.24 -15.63 -3.27
CA GLY A 64 -7.27 -14.58 -3.05
C GLY A 64 -6.67 -14.09 -4.36
N PHE A 65 -6.34 -12.80 -4.44
CA PHE A 65 -5.72 -12.21 -5.64
C PHE A 65 -4.54 -11.32 -5.28
N ASN A 66 -3.44 -11.48 -6.04
CA ASN A 66 -2.28 -10.60 -5.95
C ASN A 66 -2.50 -9.43 -6.90
N LEU A 67 -2.79 -8.24 -6.38
CA LEU A 67 -3.16 -7.07 -7.16
C LEU A 67 -2.16 -5.92 -6.97
N TYR A 68 -1.57 -5.48 -8.08
CA TYR A 68 -0.55 -4.43 -8.08
C TYR A 68 -0.84 -3.32 -9.12
N ASN A 69 -2.13 -3.01 -9.33
CA ASN A 69 -2.55 -1.94 -10.20
C ASN A 69 -1.90 -0.61 -9.76
N GLY A 70 -1.38 0.17 -10.70
CA GLY A 70 -0.68 1.40 -10.38
C GLY A 70 0.77 1.21 -9.90
N TRP A 71 1.24 -0.03 -9.68
CA TRP A 71 2.66 -0.31 -9.45
C TRP A 71 3.29 -1.05 -10.63
N TYR A 72 3.04 -2.34 -10.82
CA TYR A 72 3.61 -3.08 -11.96
C TYR A 72 2.94 -2.77 -13.30
N GLY A 73 1.70 -2.33 -13.31
CA GLY A 73 0.96 -1.97 -14.52
C GLY A 73 -0.30 -1.17 -14.21
N GLY A 74 -0.92 -0.60 -15.25
CA GLY A 74 -2.17 0.16 -15.13
C GLY A 74 -2.06 1.45 -14.31
N SER A 75 -3.21 1.97 -13.89
CA SER A 75 -3.36 3.11 -12.99
C SER A 75 -3.77 2.64 -11.58
N LEU A 76 -3.70 3.54 -10.60
CA LEU A 76 -4.26 3.27 -9.28
C LEU A 76 -5.77 3.02 -9.36
N SER A 77 -6.50 3.82 -10.14
CA SER A 77 -7.95 3.65 -10.37
C SER A 77 -8.34 2.32 -11.06
N GLY A 78 -7.39 1.68 -11.75
CA GLY A 78 -7.60 0.32 -12.28
C GLY A 78 -7.72 -0.76 -11.20
N PHE A 79 -7.43 -0.42 -9.94
CA PHE A 79 -7.62 -1.34 -8.82
C PHE A 79 -9.11 -1.55 -8.53
N GLU A 80 -9.89 -0.47 -8.42
CA GLU A 80 -11.34 -0.54 -8.21
C GLU A 80 -12.03 -1.30 -9.34
N GLU A 81 -11.66 -0.98 -10.59
CA GLU A 81 -12.20 -1.66 -11.76
C GLU A 81 -11.95 -3.18 -11.70
N LYS A 82 -10.74 -3.57 -11.26
CA LYS A 82 -10.38 -4.97 -11.11
C LYS A 82 -11.13 -5.66 -9.96
N LEU A 83 -11.37 -4.98 -8.85
CA LEU A 83 -12.18 -5.52 -7.76
C LEU A 83 -13.63 -5.79 -8.21
N GLU A 84 -14.24 -4.84 -8.92
CA GLU A 84 -15.59 -5.00 -9.45
C GLU A 84 -15.67 -6.10 -10.54
N GLU A 85 -14.64 -6.24 -11.36
CA GLU A 85 -14.52 -7.34 -12.34
C GLU A 85 -14.50 -8.70 -11.63
N LEU A 86 -13.63 -8.88 -10.64
CA LEU A 86 -13.50 -10.12 -9.89
C LEU A 86 -14.78 -10.47 -9.12
N HIS A 87 -15.44 -9.48 -8.53
CA HIS A 87 -16.72 -9.71 -7.84
C HIS A 87 -17.84 -10.13 -8.82
N ARG A 88 -17.87 -9.59 -10.04
CA ARG A 88 -18.80 -10.05 -11.08
C ARG A 88 -18.49 -11.46 -11.58
N GLU A 89 -17.22 -11.81 -11.67
CA GLU A 89 -16.79 -13.16 -12.06
C GLU A 89 -17.13 -14.20 -10.99
N PHE A 90 -17.00 -13.85 -9.72
CA PHE A 90 -17.20 -14.74 -8.57
C PHE A 90 -18.18 -14.16 -7.54
N PRO A 91 -19.47 -13.93 -7.93
CA PRO A 91 -20.43 -13.20 -7.09
C PRO A 91 -20.81 -13.93 -5.79
N HIS A 92 -20.54 -15.22 -5.72
CA HIS A 92 -20.83 -16.09 -4.57
C HIS A 92 -19.60 -16.42 -3.70
N LYS A 93 -18.40 -15.94 -4.09
CA LYS A 93 -17.15 -16.17 -3.37
C LYS A 93 -16.73 -14.93 -2.59
N PRO A 94 -16.44 -15.04 -1.29
CA PRO A 94 -15.73 -13.99 -0.58
C PRO A 94 -14.29 -13.86 -1.15
N LEU A 95 -13.85 -12.63 -1.37
CA LEU A 95 -12.55 -12.35 -1.95
C LEU A 95 -11.54 -11.88 -0.90
N LEU A 96 -10.27 -12.23 -1.11
CA LEU A 96 -9.13 -11.67 -0.37
C LEU A 96 -8.19 -10.98 -1.35
N ILE A 97 -7.54 -9.93 -0.88
CA ILE A 97 -6.37 -9.38 -1.56
C ILE A 97 -5.14 -9.99 -0.89
N THR A 98 -4.54 -10.98 -1.53
CA THR A 98 -3.45 -11.77 -0.95
C THR A 98 -2.10 -11.09 -1.05
N GLU A 99 -1.94 -10.17 -2.01
CA GLU A 99 -0.78 -9.28 -2.08
C GLU A 99 -1.15 -7.96 -2.73
N TYR A 100 -0.65 -6.86 -2.19
CA TYR A 100 -0.59 -5.54 -2.79
C TYR A 100 0.52 -4.72 -2.12
N GLY A 101 1.11 -3.74 -2.82
CA GLY A 101 2.17 -2.91 -2.26
C GLY A 101 3.03 -2.27 -3.35
N ALA A 102 3.70 -1.18 -3.01
CA ALA A 102 4.67 -0.49 -3.83
C ALA A 102 6.05 -0.52 -3.19
N ASP A 103 7.11 -0.61 -3.99
CA ASP A 103 8.48 -0.50 -3.48
C ASP A 103 8.75 0.93 -3.02
N VAL A 104 9.37 1.09 -1.84
CA VAL A 104 9.73 2.37 -1.23
C VAL A 104 11.18 2.35 -0.76
N ASP A 105 11.99 3.22 -1.36
CA ASP A 105 13.34 3.52 -0.88
C ASP A 105 13.32 4.81 -0.08
N THR A 106 13.59 4.73 1.22
CA THR A 106 13.50 5.88 2.15
C THR A 106 14.53 6.98 1.87
N ARG A 107 15.45 6.76 0.93
CA ARG A 107 16.41 7.76 0.44
C ARG A 107 15.87 8.58 -0.72
N ILE A 108 14.77 8.12 -1.36
CA ILE A 108 14.19 8.73 -2.56
C ILE A 108 12.92 9.48 -2.17
N HIS A 109 12.88 10.75 -2.55
CA HIS A 109 11.75 11.64 -2.35
C HIS A 109 11.36 12.36 -3.63
N SER A 110 10.08 12.65 -3.80
CA SER A 110 9.56 13.33 -4.99
C SER A 110 8.44 14.31 -4.63
N PHE A 111 8.49 15.52 -5.20
CA PHE A 111 7.37 16.48 -5.16
C PHE A 111 6.26 16.15 -6.17
N SER A 112 6.60 15.35 -7.18
CA SER A 112 5.68 14.89 -8.20
C SER A 112 5.82 13.37 -8.35
N PRO A 113 5.38 12.62 -7.32
CA PRO A 113 5.58 11.18 -7.28
C PRO A 113 4.82 10.48 -8.41
N MET A 114 5.49 9.51 -9.01
CA MET A 114 4.95 8.75 -10.12
C MET A 114 5.29 7.27 -10.01
N ARG A 115 4.52 6.45 -10.70
CA ARG A 115 4.73 5.01 -10.72
C ARG A 115 6.18 4.65 -11.04
N PHE A 116 6.77 3.75 -10.26
CA PHE A 116 8.16 3.27 -10.39
C PHE A 116 9.24 4.31 -10.04
N ASP A 117 8.92 5.40 -9.35
CA ASP A 117 9.93 6.33 -8.86
C ASP A 117 10.55 5.92 -7.51
N PHE A 118 9.99 4.90 -6.87
CA PHE A 118 10.42 4.35 -5.58
C PHE A 118 10.39 5.34 -4.42
N SER A 119 9.79 6.51 -4.61
CA SER A 119 9.74 7.54 -3.58
C SER A 119 8.83 7.15 -2.40
N CYS A 120 9.14 7.71 -1.24
CA CYS A 120 8.28 7.60 -0.07
C CYS A 120 6.88 8.12 -0.36
N GLU A 121 6.79 9.21 -1.13
CA GLU A 121 5.54 9.89 -1.46
C GLU A 121 4.66 9.06 -2.39
N PHE A 122 5.25 8.32 -3.36
CA PHE A 122 4.46 7.40 -4.18
C PHE A 122 3.95 6.21 -3.38
N GLY A 123 4.80 5.64 -2.51
CA GLY A 123 4.38 4.58 -1.59
C GLY A 123 3.21 5.02 -0.71
N SER A 124 3.24 6.25 -0.22
CA SER A 124 2.14 6.88 0.53
C SER A 124 0.86 6.95 -0.29
N ILE A 125 0.91 7.54 -1.49
CA ILE A 125 -0.23 7.64 -2.41
C ILE A 125 -0.81 6.26 -2.73
N TYR A 126 0.03 5.26 -2.96
CA TYR A 126 -0.40 3.89 -3.25
C TYR A 126 -1.25 3.31 -2.12
N HIS A 127 -0.75 3.36 -0.89
CA HIS A 127 -1.47 2.79 0.26
C HIS A 127 -2.69 3.63 0.68
N GLU A 128 -2.63 4.96 0.54
CA GLU A 128 -3.76 5.87 0.75
C GLU A 128 -4.92 5.60 -0.22
N HIS A 129 -4.60 5.14 -1.43
CA HIS A 129 -5.59 4.76 -2.42
C HIS A 129 -6.17 3.36 -2.14
N TYR A 130 -5.31 2.38 -1.89
CA TYR A 130 -5.72 0.98 -1.78
C TYR A 130 -6.52 0.67 -0.52
N LEU A 131 -6.08 1.17 0.64
CA LEU A 131 -6.65 0.77 1.92
C LEU A 131 -8.12 1.16 2.08
N PRO A 132 -8.55 2.40 1.77
CA PRO A 132 -9.98 2.76 1.78
C PRO A 132 -10.81 1.94 0.78
N GLU A 133 -10.26 1.68 -0.42
CA GLU A 133 -10.95 0.90 -1.45
C GLU A 133 -11.21 -0.55 -1.02
N ILE A 134 -10.29 -1.13 -0.26
CA ILE A 134 -10.45 -2.46 0.34
C ILE A 134 -11.52 -2.43 1.42
N LEU A 135 -11.41 -1.48 2.35
CA LEU A 135 -12.24 -1.45 3.57
C LEU A 135 -13.71 -1.13 3.30
N LYS A 136 -14.04 -0.46 2.20
CA LYS A 136 -15.43 -0.10 1.88
C LYS A 136 -16.23 -1.19 1.16
N ARG A 137 -15.61 -2.36 0.85
CA ARG A 137 -16.25 -3.43 0.09
C ARG A 137 -16.51 -4.65 0.94
N ASP A 138 -17.78 -4.94 1.21
CA ASP A 138 -18.20 -6.04 2.08
C ASP A 138 -17.85 -7.44 1.54
N TYR A 139 -17.65 -7.57 0.21
CA TYR A 139 -17.25 -8.83 -0.41
C TYR A 139 -15.75 -9.12 -0.28
N ILE A 140 -14.94 -8.15 0.18
CA ILE A 140 -13.53 -8.33 0.50
C ILE A 140 -13.41 -8.65 1.99
N VAL A 141 -13.15 -9.91 2.31
CA VAL A 141 -13.12 -10.40 3.69
C VAL A 141 -11.74 -10.31 4.35
N GLY A 142 -10.72 -9.89 3.61
CA GLY A 142 -9.37 -9.68 4.13
C GLY A 142 -8.39 -9.18 3.09
N ALA A 143 -7.32 -8.56 3.57
CA ALA A 143 -6.24 -8.07 2.72
C ALA A 143 -4.88 -8.20 3.41
N MET A 144 -3.88 -8.60 2.66
CA MET A 144 -2.50 -8.81 3.12
C MET A 144 -1.56 -7.94 2.30
N VAL A 145 -0.99 -6.94 2.95
CA VAL A 145 0.04 -6.11 2.30
C VAL A 145 1.29 -6.96 2.02
N TRP A 146 1.85 -6.84 0.84
CA TRP A 146 3.16 -7.33 0.51
C TRP A 146 4.15 -6.18 0.59
N ASN A 147 4.88 -6.02 1.72
CA ASN A 147 4.85 -6.92 2.87
C ASN A 147 5.14 -6.18 4.18
N LEU A 148 5.31 -6.89 5.29
CA LEU A 148 5.58 -6.24 6.57
C LEU A 148 6.95 -5.59 6.59
N ASN A 149 8.02 -6.30 6.20
CA ASN A 149 9.39 -5.78 6.24
C ASN A 149 10.14 -6.03 4.93
N ASP A 150 11.04 -5.12 4.60
CA ASP A 150 11.99 -5.32 3.52
C ASP A 150 12.81 -6.60 3.76
N PHE A 151 13.20 -7.27 2.67
CA PHE A 151 13.97 -8.50 2.74
C PHE A 151 14.89 -8.67 1.54
N TYR A 152 15.93 -9.48 1.71
CA TYR A 152 16.82 -9.82 0.62
C TYR A 152 16.11 -10.66 -0.44
N SER A 153 16.29 -10.29 -1.70
CA SER A 153 15.72 -10.97 -2.85
C SER A 153 16.68 -10.88 -4.03
N GLU A 154 17.42 -11.94 -4.30
CA GLU A 154 18.51 -11.93 -5.27
C GLU A 154 18.09 -11.51 -6.69
N ALA A 155 16.87 -11.83 -7.07
CA ALA A 155 16.32 -11.50 -8.40
C ALA A 155 16.01 -10.01 -8.57
N ARG A 156 16.00 -9.22 -7.48
CA ARG A 156 15.66 -7.79 -7.54
C ARG A 156 16.86 -6.98 -8.05
N ARG A 157 16.58 -6.13 -9.07
CA ARG A 157 17.59 -5.27 -9.73
C ARG A 157 17.10 -3.82 -9.86
N ASN A 158 16.23 -3.39 -8.94
CA ASN A 158 15.61 -2.07 -8.93
C ASN A 158 16.49 -1.03 -8.21
N ALA A 159 15.89 0.06 -7.71
CA ALA A 159 16.58 1.15 -7.01
C ALA A 159 17.45 0.67 -5.85
N MET A 160 17.01 -0.37 -5.14
CA MET A 160 17.79 -1.07 -4.12
C MET A 160 18.09 -2.49 -4.61
N PRO A 161 19.28 -2.74 -5.21
CA PRO A 161 19.62 -4.06 -5.74
C PRO A 161 19.58 -5.14 -4.67
N HIS A 162 19.08 -6.31 -5.05
CA HIS A 162 18.96 -7.49 -4.19
C HIS A 162 18.06 -7.32 -2.95
N VAL A 163 17.18 -6.30 -2.95
CA VAL A 163 16.22 -6.06 -1.88
C VAL A 163 14.82 -5.94 -2.45
N ASN A 164 13.86 -6.63 -1.85
CA ASN A 164 12.45 -6.32 -2.00
C ASN A 164 12.11 -5.27 -0.93
N ASN A 165 11.89 -4.02 -1.35
CA ASN A 165 11.66 -2.89 -0.46
C ASN A 165 10.19 -2.42 -0.40
N LYS A 166 9.24 -3.37 -0.58
CA LYS A 166 7.81 -3.13 -0.37
C LYS A 166 7.38 -3.17 1.11
N GLY A 167 8.33 -3.40 2.02
CA GLY A 167 8.03 -3.45 3.45
C GLY A 167 7.39 -2.17 3.97
N LEU A 168 6.42 -2.32 4.87
CA LEU A 168 5.96 -1.20 5.71
C LEU A 168 7.02 -0.76 6.71
N VAL A 169 8.00 -1.64 6.99
CA VAL A 169 9.21 -1.34 7.74
C VAL A 169 10.43 -1.78 6.94
N SER A 170 11.59 -1.17 7.22
CA SER A 170 12.87 -1.56 6.62
C SER A 170 13.36 -2.92 7.12
N MET A 171 14.48 -3.40 6.59
CA MET A 171 15.15 -4.61 7.12
C MET A 171 15.56 -4.47 8.59
N ASP A 172 15.91 -3.25 9.01
CA ASP A 172 16.27 -2.92 10.39
C ASP A 172 15.07 -2.59 11.28
N ARG A 173 13.86 -2.84 10.77
CA ARG A 173 12.57 -2.57 11.46
C ARG A 173 12.24 -1.08 11.65
N GLU A 174 12.92 -0.20 10.94
CA GLU A 174 12.54 1.22 10.85
C GLU A 174 11.18 1.36 10.15
N ARG A 175 10.25 2.06 10.78
CA ARG A 175 8.89 2.23 10.27
C ARG A 175 8.88 3.25 9.13
N LYS A 176 8.30 2.87 7.98
CA LYS A 176 8.04 3.77 6.86
C LYS A 176 6.67 4.45 7.02
N ASP A 177 6.39 5.48 6.22
CA ASP A 177 5.15 6.25 6.33
C ASP A 177 3.89 5.38 6.21
N GLY A 178 3.88 4.42 5.28
CA GLY A 178 2.79 3.45 5.14
C GLY A 178 2.44 2.72 6.45
N TYR A 179 3.43 2.39 7.27
CA TYR A 179 3.18 1.74 8.56
C TYR A 179 2.28 2.58 9.47
N TYR A 180 2.49 3.90 9.51
CA TYR A 180 1.69 4.82 10.33
C TYR A 180 0.29 5.04 9.76
N LEU A 181 0.14 5.02 8.43
CA LEU A 181 -1.17 5.02 7.79
C LEU A 181 -2.00 3.80 8.24
N TYR A 182 -1.42 2.59 8.20
CA TYR A 182 -2.09 1.39 8.69
C TYR A 182 -2.43 1.48 10.19
N GLN A 183 -1.54 2.05 11.00
CA GLN A 183 -1.87 2.31 12.40
C GLN A 183 -3.07 3.24 12.56
N ALA A 184 -3.15 4.32 11.75
CA ALA A 184 -4.26 5.26 11.82
C ALA A 184 -5.61 4.62 11.47
N TYR A 185 -5.62 3.61 10.60
CA TYR A 185 -6.83 2.84 10.27
C TYR A 185 -7.18 1.75 11.29
N LEU A 186 -6.17 1.07 11.84
CA LEU A 186 -6.36 -0.20 12.55
C LEU A 186 -6.25 -0.09 14.08
N LYS A 187 -5.75 1.05 14.61
CA LYS A 187 -5.62 1.26 16.06
C LYS A 187 -6.74 2.16 16.59
N GLU A 188 -7.24 1.81 17.78
CA GLU A 188 -8.08 2.69 18.57
C GLU A 188 -7.26 3.76 19.31
N ALA A 189 -6.09 3.34 19.86
CA ALA A 189 -5.17 4.25 20.54
C ALA A 189 -4.74 5.42 19.62
N PRO A 190 -4.46 6.60 20.18
CA PRO A 190 -4.09 7.79 19.40
C PRO A 190 -2.90 7.52 18.47
N VAL A 191 -3.04 7.92 17.22
CA VAL A 191 -2.00 7.87 16.18
C VAL A 191 -1.82 9.26 15.62
N LEU A 192 -0.59 9.72 15.54
CA LEU A 192 -0.19 10.96 14.90
C LEU A 192 1.19 10.79 14.28
N HIS A 193 1.31 11.07 12.99
CA HIS A 193 2.58 10.97 12.26
C HIS A 193 2.64 11.97 11.10
N ILE A 194 3.67 12.80 11.09
CA ILE A 194 4.02 13.63 9.94
C ILE A 194 4.79 12.75 8.95
N ALA A 195 4.30 12.62 7.73
CA ALA A 195 4.95 11.81 6.70
C ALA A 195 6.22 12.46 6.13
N SER A 196 7.01 11.69 5.41
CA SER A 196 8.24 12.13 4.74
C SER A 196 9.32 12.68 5.68
N LYS A 197 9.38 12.21 6.91
CA LYS A 197 10.39 12.64 7.90
C LYS A 197 11.83 12.28 7.52
N SER A 198 12.02 11.30 6.65
CA SER A 198 13.34 10.96 6.09
C SER A 198 13.89 12.05 5.16
N TRP A 199 13.03 12.91 4.61
CA TRP A 199 13.42 14.03 3.75
C TRP A 199 14.00 15.21 4.54
N LYS A 200 15.21 15.04 5.06
CA LYS A 200 15.86 16.03 5.93
C LYS A 200 16.35 17.28 5.20
N ASN A 201 16.72 17.17 3.93
CA ASN A 201 17.17 18.28 3.10
C ASN A 201 16.22 18.41 1.91
N ARG A 202 15.44 19.47 1.88
CA ARG A 202 14.47 19.78 0.83
C ARG A 202 14.92 20.99 0.02
N ALA A 203 14.51 21.05 -1.21
CA ALA A 203 14.67 22.25 -2.04
C ALA A 203 13.41 22.47 -2.88
N GLY A 204 13.17 23.68 -3.33
CA GLY A 204 12.05 23.98 -4.20
C GLY A 204 12.19 25.32 -4.90
N ALA A 205 11.56 25.44 -6.08
CA ALA A 205 11.54 26.67 -6.84
C ALA A 205 10.78 27.76 -6.06
N SER A 206 11.38 28.93 -5.96
CA SER A 206 10.83 30.08 -5.26
C SER A 206 10.82 31.28 -6.17
N ARG A 207 9.71 32.02 -6.19
CA ARG A 207 9.60 33.28 -6.97
C ARG A 207 10.32 34.46 -6.33
N ASP A 208 10.43 34.45 -5.02
CA ASP A 208 11.00 35.55 -4.22
C ASP A 208 12.34 35.16 -3.55
N GLY A 209 12.80 33.94 -3.75
CA GLY A 209 14.01 33.38 -3.15
C GLY A 209 13.91 33.20 -1.62
N LYS A 210 12.73 33.42 -1.00
CA LYS A 210 12.56 33.42 0.46
C LYS A 210 11.73 32.25 0.96
N SER A 211 10.68 31.88 0.23
CA SER A 211 9.77 30.80 0.61
C SER A 211 9.35 29.96 -0.58
N CYS A 212 9.02 28.69 -0.32
CA CYS A 212 8.45 27.76 -1.29
C CYS A 212 7.38 26.90 -0.61
N THR A 213 6.17 26.96 -1.13
CA THR A 213 5.07 26.17 -0.60
C THR A 213 5.12 24.76 -1.16
N GLN A 214 5.10 23.75 -0.28
CA GLN A 214 5.07 22.33 -0.65
C GLN A 214 4.11 21.55 0.25
N PRO A 215 3.42 20.54 -0.29
CA PRO A 215 2.53 19.70 0.49
C PRO A 215 3.31 18.85 1.49
N LEU A 216 2.74 18.69 2.67
CA LEU A 216 3.17 17.74 3.70
C LEU A 216 1.94 17.02 4.22
N LYS A 217 2.06 15.70 4.40
CA LYS A 217 0.95 14.86 4.87
C LYS A 217 1.09 14.54 6.34
N VAL A 218 -0.05 14.40 7.00
CA VAL A 218 -0.16 13.95 8.40
C VAL A 218 -1.13 12.78 8.45
N TYR A 219 -0.72 11.68 9.07
CA TYR A 219 -1.56 10.51 9.32
C TYR A 219 -2.04 10.52 10.75
N THR A 220 -3.35 10.41 10.94
CA THR A 220 -3.95 10.38 12.28
C THR A 220 -5.31 9.70 12.28
N ASN A 221 -5.69 9.13 13.43
CA ASN A 221 -7.03 8.64 13.70
C ASN A 221 -7.88 9.61 14.54
N ALA A 222 -7.43 10.87 14.69
CA ALA A 222 -8.24 11.96 15.22
C ALA A 222 -9.12 12.59 14.12
N ASP A 223 -10.08 13.42 14.50
CA ASP A 223 -11.00 14.08 13.55
C ASP A 223 -10.39 15.34 12.92
N LYS A 224 -9.42 15.96 13.61
CA LYS A 224 -8.74 17.19 13.18
C LYS A 224 -7.30 17.21 13.68
N VAL A 225 -6.46 17.98 13.00
CA VAL A 225 -5.07 18.24 13.39
C VAL A 225 -4.76 19.72 13.25
N GLU A 226 -4.09 20.29 14.23
CA GLU A 226 -3.50 21.63 14.12
C GLU A 226 -2.04 21.50 13.69
N VAL A 227 -1.64 22.31 12.71
CA VAL A 227 -0.28 22.27 12.14
C VAL A 227 0.40 23.62 12.37
N PHE A 228 1.66 23.55 12.77
CA PHE A 228 2.50 24.72 13.02
C PHE A 228 3.75 24.68 12.15
N LEU A 229 4.22 25.83 11.75
CA LEU A 229 5.53 26.03 11.14
C LEU A 229 6.32 27.04 11.98
N ASN A 230 7.49 26.65 12.46
CA ASN A 230 8.38 27.48 13.26
C ASN A 230 7.65 28.13 14.46
N GLY A 231 6.78 27.36 15.13
CA GLY A 231 5.98 27.80 16.27
C GLY A 231 4.74 28.63 15.93
N LYS A 232 4.50 28.96 14.67
CA LYS A 232 3.31 29.70 14.22
C LYS A 232 2.26 28.73 13.68
N SER A 233 1.03 28.80 14.20
CA SER A 233 -0.09 28.00 13.70
C SER A 233 -0.40 28.35 12.24
N LEU A 234 -0.51 27.33 11.41
CA LEU A 234 -1.02 27.41 10.03
C LEU A 234 -2.53 27.18 9.97
N GLY A 235 -3.12 26.65 11.04
CA GLY A 235 -4.53 26.37 11.16
C GLY A 235 -4.85 24.96 11.62
N VAL A 236 -6.16 24.73 11.78
CA VAL A 236 -6.74 23.43 12.13
C VAL A 236 -7.38 22.83 10.89
N TYR A 237 -7.03 21.60 10.59
CA TYR A 237 -7.45 20.90 9.37
C TYR A 237 -8.30 19.67 9.72
N PRO A 238 -9.45 19.48 9.07
CA PRO A 238 -10.23 18.25 9.22
C PRO A 238 -9.49 17.07 8.60
N VAL A 239 -9.66 15.91 9.18
CA VAL A 239 -9.06 14.65 8.69
C VAL A 239 -10.07 13.93 7.80
N SER A 240 -9.64 13.49 6.61
CA SER A 240 -10.38 12.60 5.73
C SER A 240 -9.55 11.36 5.45
N ASP A 241 -10.18 10.17 5.53
CA ASP A 241 -9.51 8.89 5.28
C ASP A 241 -8.16 8.74 6.02
N LYS A 242 -8.14 9.23 7.28
CA LYS A 242 -6.95 9.21 8.15
C LYS A 242 -5.77 10.05 7.67
N VAL A 243 -5.96 10.90 6.68
CA VAL A 243 -4.93 11.73 6.04
C VAL A 243 -5.34 13.19 6.04
N VAL A 244 -4.36 14.07 6.29
CA VAL A 244 -4.46 15.50 6.00
C VAL A 244 -3.26 15.89 5.15
N SER A 245 -3.51 16.64 4.08
CA SER A 245 -2.46 17.28 3.29
C SER A 245 -2.47 18.78 3.57
N VAL A 246 -1.33 19.32 3.98
CA VAL A 246 -1.18 20.74 4.34
C VAL A 246 -0.09 21.35 3.48
N ASP A 247 -0.38 22.49 2.88
CA ASP A 247 0.59 23.29 2.15
C ASP A 247 1.47 24.08 3.14
N ILE A 248 2.74 23.70 3.24
CA ILE A 248 3.71 24.31 4.15
C ILE A 248 4.54 25.35 3.40
N PRO A 249 4.52 26.62 3.79
CA PRO A 249 5.36 27.67 3.21
C PRO A 249 6.78 27.62 3.81
N PHE A 250 7.55 26.62 3.43
CA PHE A 250 8.95 26.46 3.89
C PHE A 250 9.79 27.69 3.57
N VAL A 251 10.68 28.05 4.48
CA VAL A 251 11.64 29.16 4.32
C VAL A 251 13.07 28.63 4.23
N ASN A 252 14.01 29.44 3.73
CA ASN A 252 15.43 29.06 3.70
C ASN A 252 15.96 28.73 5.09
N GLY A 253 16.73 27.64 5.19
CA GLY A 253 17.32 27.16 6.43
C GLY A 253 16.45 26.14 7.15
N GLU A 254 16.59 26.06 8.48
CA GLU A 254 15.86 25.12 9.30
C GLU A 254 14.38 25.47 9.40
N ASN A 255 13.54 24.45 9.21
CA ASN A 255 12.10 24.53 9.41
C ASN A 255 11.68 23.45 10.39
N VAL A 256 10.87 23.85 11.38
CA VAL A 256 10.26 22.96 12.36
C VAL A 256 8.76 22.93 12.10
N VAL A 257 8.25 21.76 11.71
CA VAL A 257 6.81 21.53 11.55
C VAL A 257 6.33 20.70 12.72
N ASP A 258 5.33 21.18 13.44
CA ASP A 258 4.64 20.42 14.48
C ASP A 258 3.21 20.10 14.02
N ALA A 259 2.76 18.90 14.31
CA ALA A 259 1.37 18.49 14.22
C ALA A 259 0.84 18.18 15.62
N VAL A 260 -0.37 18.63 15.93
CA VAL A 260 -0.99 18.47 17.24
C VAL A 260 -2.42 17.98 17.08
N ILE A 261 -2.77 16.95 17.84
CA ILE A 261 -4.13 16.46 17.95
C ILE A 261 -4.57 16.42 19.41
N GLU A 262 -5.86 16.54 19.64
CA GLU A 262 -6.50 16.19 20.92
C GLU A 262 -7.31 14.91 20.73
N LYS A 263 -7.08 13.90 21.55
CA LYS A 263 -7.85 12.67 21.58
C LYS A 263 -7.96 12.16 23.01
N GLU A 264 -9.18 11.77 23.41
CA GLU A 264 -9.46 11.28 24.75
C GLU A 264 -9.08 12.29 25.86
N GLY A 265 -9.25 13.60 25.57
CA GLY A 265 -8.93 14.69 26.50
C GLY A 265 -7.42 14.90 26.74
N ARG A 266 -6.57 14.39 25.85
CA ARG A 266 -5.11 14.55 25.90
C ARG A 266 -4.57 15.12 24.58
N GLU A 267 -3.56 15.96 24.69
CA GLU A 267 -2.80 16.45 23.56
C GLU A 267 -1.68 15.47 23.17
N TYR A 268 -1.53 15.24 21.87
CA TYR A 268 -0.43 14.48 21.27
C TYR A 268 0.23 15.35 20.22
N ARG A 269 1.56 15.30 20.19
CA ARG A 269 2.39 16.11 19.30
C ARG A 269 3.36 15.24 18.54
N ASP A 270 3.51 15.52 17.26
CA ASP A 270 4.56 14.96 16.40
C ASP A 270 5.32 16.11 15.73
N GLN A 271 6.62 15.93 15.53
CA GLN A 271 7.50 16.97 15.01
C GLN A 271 8.34 16.46 13.85
N TYR A 272 8.54 17.33 12.88
CA TYR A 272 9.44 17.13 11.75
C TYR A 272 10.35 18.36 11.59
N VAL A 273 11.66 18.09 11.48
CA VAL A 273 12.68 19.15 11.26
C VAL A 273 13.38 18.87 9.94
N CYS A 274 13.44 19.86 9.07
CA CYS A 274 14.18 19.79 7.82
C CYS A 274 14.92 21.11 7.53
N ASN A 275 15.99 20.98 6.75
CA ASN A 275 16.64 22.13 6.13
C ASN A 275 16.06 22.32 4.72
N PHE A 276 15.61 23.52 4.40
CA PHE A 276 15.01 23.87 3.13
C PHE A 276 15.85 24.88 2.37
N GLN A 277 15.99 24.68 1.06
CA GLN A 277 16.67 25.62 0.17
C GLN A 277 15.70 26.10 -0.91
N CYS A 278 15.40 27.41 -0.90
CA CYS A 278 14.71 28.06 -1.99
C CYS A 278 15.69 28.26 -3.16
N VAL A 279 15.31 27.80 -4.36
CA VAL A 279 16.08 27.98 -5.59
C VAL A 279 15.28 28.85 -6.54
N ASN A 280 15.98 29.78 -7.23
CA ASN A 280 15.37 30.69 -8.19
C ASN A 280 15.21 30.03 -9.56
#